data_6660251370175e64fa868b1a6ec5db93
#
_entry.id   6660251370175e64fa868b1a6ec5db93
#
_cell.length_a   1.000
_cell.length_b   1.000
_cell.length_c   1.000
_cell.angle_alpha   90.00
_cell.angle_beta   90.00
_cell.angle_gamma   90.00
#
_symmetry.space_group_name_H-M   'P 1'
#
loop_
_entity.id
_entity.type
_entity.pdbx_description
1 polymer ?
#
loop_
_entity_poly.entity_id
_entity_poly.type
_entity_poly.pdbx_seq_one_letter_code
_entity_poly.pdbx_strand_id
1 'polypeptide(L)'
;MQTSRMPTRRISIPLEHPVFEGHFPGRPIVPGSMLINLVLAAWEDSGGDPVTFLPGVKFHRPVAPGDTLMLHFTPTTPGTGVHFTCLREETLVCSGLLAPQTP
;
A
#
# COMPACT_ATOMS: atom_id res chain seq x y z
N MET A 1 0.00 -19.73 22.49
CA MET A 1 -1.03 -19.14 22.01
C MET A 1 -0.72 -18.26 20.82
N GLN A 2 -1.54 -18.23 19.98
CA GLN A 2 -1.31 -17.61 18.75
C GLN A 2 -1.82 -16.19 18.77
N THR A 3 -0.99 -15.27 18.53
CA THR A 3 -1.49 -13.94 18.41
C THR A 3 -1.90 -13.72 16.98
N SER A 4 -2.96 -12.98 16.85
CA SER A 4 -3.43 -12.59 15.56
C SER A 4 -2.54 -11.50 15.06
N ARG A 5 -1.64 -11.84 14.23
CA ARG A 5 -0.72 -10.87 13.71
C ARG A 5 -1.07 -10.53 12.28
N MET A 6 -1.25 -9.26 12.01
CA MET A 6 -1.51 -8.84 10.65
C MET A 6 -0.26 -9.02 9.81
N PRO A 7 -0.43 -9.33 8.53
CA PRO A 7 0.71 -9.61 7.67
C PRO A 7 1.55 -8.38 7.40
N THR A 8 2.82 -8.65 7.16
CA THR A 8 3.75 -7.66 6.65
C THR A 8 4.16 -8.14 5.26
N ARG A 9 4.09 -7.26 4.30
CA ARG A 9 4.37 -7.61 2.91
C ARG A 9 5.42 -6.71 2.34
N ARG A 10 6.30 -7.31 1.54
CA ARG A 10 7.29 -6.56 0.80
C ARG A 10 6.77 -6.31 -0.60
N ILE A 11 6.86 -5.08 -1.06
CA ILE A 11 6.50 -4.72 -2.41
C ILE A 11 7.72 -4.17 -3.11
N SER A 12 8.06 -4.74 -4.27
CA SER A 12 9.14 -4.23 -5.09
C SER A 12 8.54 -3.49 -6.27
N ILE A 13 8.94 -2.24 -6.42
CA ILE A 13 8.45 -1.43 -7.53
C ILE A 13 9.30 -1.76 -8.75
N PRO A 14 8.69 -2.16 -9.86
CA PRO A 14 9.49 -2.49 -11.03
C PRO A 14 10.27 -1.28 -11.53
N LEU A 15 11.45 -1.57 -12.08
CA LEU A 15 12.26 -0.50 -12.66
C LEU A 15 11.62 0.03 -13.93
N GLU A 16 10.94 -0.83 -14.67
CA GLU A 16 10.30 -0.44 -15.92
C GLU A 16 8.84 -0.84 -15.88
N HIS A 17 8.01 0.10 -16.27
CA HIS A 17 6.57 -0.15 -16.33
C HIS A 17 6.01 0.89 -17.28
N PRO A 18 5.03 0.50 -18.13
CA PRO A 18 4.47 1.47 -19.08
C PRO A 18 3.95 2.74 -18.45
N VAL A 19 3.53 2.68 -17.19
CA VAL A 19 3.00 3.85 -16.51
C VAL A 19 4.06 4.94 -16.35
N PHE A 20 5.35 4.58 -16.41
CA PHE A 20 6.41 5.56 -16.25
C PHE A 20 6.77 6.26 -17.55
N GLU A 21 6.33 5.71 -18.66
CA GLU A 21 6.70 6.26 -19.96
C GLU A 21 5.97 7.57 -20.18
N GLY A 22 6.73 8.58 -20.59
CA GLY A 22 6.15 9.88 -20.83
C GLY A 22 5.83 10.70 -19.61
N HIS A 23 6.12 10.16 -18.43
CA HIS A 23 5.88 10.86 -17.17
C HIS A 23 7.21 11.18 -16.52
N PHE A 24 7.43 12.46 -16.24
CA PHE A 24 8.59 12.92 -15.47
C PHE A 24 9.88 12.33 -16.02
N PRO A 25 10.25 12.66 -17.28
CA PRO A 25 11.48 12.12 -17.85
C PRO A 25 12.67 12.43 -16.95
N GLY A 26 13.51 11.43 -16.71
CA GLY A 26 14.67 11.59 -15.86
C GLY A 26 14.40 11.45 -14.37
N ARG A 27 13.14 11.57 -13.95
CA ARG A 27 12.80 11.44 -12.52
C ARG A 27 11.42 10.83 -12.39
N PRO A 28 11.27 9.57 -12.78
CA PRO A 28 9.96 8.94 -12.69
C PRO A 28 9.52 8.78 -11.24
N ILE A 29 8.23 8.99 -11.03
CA ILE A 29 7.61 8.84 -9.73
C ILE A 29 6.46 7.86 -9.88
N VAL A 30 6.33 6.97 -8.90
CA VAL A 30 5.22 6.01 -8.89
C VAL A 30 3.93 6.78 -8.65
N PRO A 31 2.96 6.69 -9.57
CA PRO A 31 1.68 7.37 -9.34
C PRO A 31 0.98 6.80 -8.12
N GLY A 32 0.24 7.67 -7.43
CA GLY A 32 -0.50 7.23 -6.26
C GLY A 32 -1.47 6.10 -6.56
N SER A 33 -2.12 6.14 -7.73
CA SER A 33 -3.06 5.09 -8.09
C SER A 33 -2.37 3.74 -8.23
N MET A 34 -1.16 3.73 -8.77
CA MET A 34 -0.42 2.49 -8.87
C MET A 34 -0.05 1.97 -7.49
N LEU A 35 0.37 2.87 -6.61
CA LEU A 35 0.75 2.47 -5.26
C LEU A 35 -0.44 1.90 -4.51
N ILE A 36 -1.61 2.51 -4.64
CA ILE A 36 -2.80 2.01 -4.01
C ILE A 36 -3.14 0.62 -4.54
N ASN A 37 -3.04 0.42 -5.85
CA ASN A 37 -3.32 -0.90 -6.42
C ASN A 37 -2.38 -1.95 -5.88
N LEU A 38 -1.11 -1.60 -5.67
CA LEU A 38 -0.16 -2.54 -5.10
C LEU A 38 -0.51 -2.87 -3.65
N VAL A 39 -0.96 -1.88 -2.89
CA VAL A 39 -1.38 -2.12 -1.52
C VAL A 39 -2.59 -3.05 -1.48
N LEU A 40 -3.57 -2.80 -2.33
CA LEU A 40 -4.77 -3.63 -2.36
C LEU A 40 -4.44 -5.05 -2.80
N ALA A 41 -3.57 -5.20 -3.78
CA ALA A 41 -3.17 -6.53 -4.22
C ALA A 41 -2.46 -7.29 -3.10
N ALA A 42 -1.60 -6.60 -2.36
CA ALA A 42 -0.90 -7.24 -1.26
C ALA A 42 -1.87 -7.64 -0.15
N TRP A 43 -2.86 -6.81 0.11
CA TRP A 43 -3.87 -7.13 1.12
C TRP A 43 -4.66 -8.38 0.72
N GLU A 44 -5.14 -8.43 -0.52
CA GLU A 44 -5.90 -9.59 -0.98
C GLU A 44 -5.04 -10.84 -1.04
N ASP A 45 -3.78 -10.67 -1.43
CA ASP A 45 -2.84 -11.78 -1.49
C ASP A 45 -2.57 -12.36 -0.12
N SER A 46 -2.71 -11.54 0.91
CA SER A 46 -2.53 -11.98 2.29
C SER A 46 -3.77 -12.66 2.85
N GLY A 47 -4.83 -12.77 2.07
CA GLY A 47 -6.06 -13.38 2.52
C GLY A 47 -7.04 -12.40 3.13
N GLY A 48 -6.81 -11.10 2.94
CA GLY A 48 -7.70 -10.10 3.48
C GLY A 48 -9.01 -10.01 2.73
N ASP A 49 -10.02 -9.52 3.40
CA ASP A 49 -11.33 -9.35 2.79
C ASP A 49 -11.28 -8.29 1.70
N PRO A 50 -12.13 -8.40 0.69
CA PRO A 50 -12.15 -7.40 -0.36
C PRO A 50 -12.39 -6.01 0.22
N VAL A 51 -11.68 -5.04 -0.34
CA VAL A 51 -11.78 -3.65 0.07
C VAL A 51 -12.49 -2.88 -1.02
N THR A 52 -13.55 -2.21 -0.66
CA THR A 52 -14.30 -1.42 -1.64
C THR A 52 -14.32 0.06 -1.27
N PHE A 53 -13.65 0.42 -0.20
CA PHE A 53 -13.72 1.78 0.29
C PHE A 53 -12.39 2.19 0.90
N LEU A 54 -11.89 3.34 0.50
CA LEU A 54 -10.65 3.90 1.02
C LEU A 54 -10.97 5.25 1.65
N PRO A 55 -11.29 5.26 2.95
CA PRO A 55 -11.70 6.51 3.58
C PRO A 55 -10.64 7.59 3.56
N GLY A 56 -9.37 7.20 3.61
CA GLY A 56 -8.32 8.18 3.55
C GLY A 56 -6.99 7.54 3.25
N VAL A 57 -6.25 8.16 2.35
CA VAL A 57 -4.91 7.73 2.00
C VAL A 57 -4.05 8.98 1.95
N LYS A 58 -2.87 8.90 2.55
CA LYS A 58 -1.94 10.00 2.57
C LYS A 58 -0.63 9.56 1.94
N PHE A 59 -0.14 10.36 1.03
CA PHE A 59 1.16 10.14 0.40
C PHE A 59 2.13 11.13 1.03
N HIS A 60 3.11 10.60 1.75
CA HIS A 60 4.01 11.43 2.53
C HIS A 60 5.29 11.75 1.77
N ARG A 61 5.75 10.83 0.94
CA ARG A 61 6.98 11.00 0.19
C ARG A 61 6.85 10.30 -1.15
N PRO A 62 7.54 10.79 -2.17
CA PRO A 62 7.49 10.13 -3.47
C PRO A 62 8.17 8.77 -3.43
N VAL A 63 7.67 7.88 -4.28
CA VAL A 63 8.20 6.55 -4.45
C VAL A 63 8.69 6.44 -5.89
N ALA A 64 9.83 5.81 -6.08
CA ALA A 64 10.46 5.73 -7.38
C ALA A 64 10.53 4.29 -7.85
N PRO A 65 10.66 4.09 -9.17
CA PRO A 65 10.89 2.74 -9.69
C PRO A 65 12.13 2.14 -9.05
N GLY A 66 12.07 0.85 -8.74
CA GLY A 66 13.16 0.17 -8.10
C GLY A 66 13.13 0.20 -6.60
N ASP A 67 12.28 1.02 -6.01
CA ASP A 67 12.17 1.05 -4.56
C ASP A 67 11.56 -0.24 -4.03
N THR A 68 11.97 -0.61 -2.83
CA THR A 68 11.37 -1.73 -2.12
C THR A 68 10.66 -1.16 -0.90
N LEU A 69 9.40 -1.53 -0.75
CA LEU A 69 8.57 -1.01 0.30
C LEU A 69 8.10 -2.13 1.21
N MET A 70 7.93 -1.80 2.48
CA MET A 70 7.35 -2.73 3.44
C MET A 70 5.99 -2.23 3.85
N LEU A 71 5.00 -3.10 3.70
CA LEU A 71 3.63 -2.80 4.08
C LEU A 71 3.31 -3.48 5.39
N HIS A 72 2.73 -2.73 6.30
CA HIS A 72 2.24 -3.27 7.56
C HIS A 72 0.75 -3.00 7.64
N PHE A 73 -0.01 -4.03 8.00
CA PHE A 73 -1.46 -3.91 8.16
C PHE A 73 -1.79 -4.09 9.63
N THR A 74 -2.62 -3.22 10.15
CA THR A 74 -3.02 -3.25 11.56
C THR A 74 -4.51 -3.02 11.65
N PRO A 75 -5.25 -3.89 12.35
CA PRO A 75 -6.68 -3.64 12.52
C PRO A 75 -6.88 -2.40 13.39
N THR A 76 -7.89 -1.62 13.05
CA THR A 76 -8.19 -0.44 13.83
C THR A 76 -9.15 -0.80 14.96
N THR A 77 -10.38 -1.12 14.60
CA THR A 77 -11.40 -1.51 15.54
C THR A 77 -12.12 -2.68 14.92
N PRO A 78 -12.53 -3.68 15.69
CA PRO A 78 -13.20 -4.83 15.10
C PRO A 78 -14.32 -4.41 14.17
N GLY A 79 -14.25 -4.89 12.93
CA GLY A 79 -15.30 -4.65 11.96
C GLY A 79 -15.23 -3.32 11.24
N THR A 80 -14.26 -2.44 11.54
CA THR A 80 -14.25 -1.13 10.94
C THR A 80 -13.19 -0.92 9.89
N GLY A 81 -12.12 -1.71 9.92
CA GLY A 81 -11.13 -1.54 8.86
C GLY A 81 -9.74 -1.92 9.28
N VAL A 82 -8.83 -1.69 8.37
CA VAL A 82 -7.43 -2.04 8.55
C VAL A 82 -6.60 -0.82 8.20
N HIS A 83 -5.74 -0.44 9.10
CA HIS A 83 -4.80 0.63 8.84
C HIS A 83 -3.59 0.06 8.14
N PHE A 84 -3.07 0.76 7.14
CA PHE A 84 -1.84 0.32 6.52
C PHE A 84 -0.81 1.42 6.58
N THR A 85 0.45 1.00 6.70
CA THR A 85 1.59 1.89 6.57
C THR A 85 2.53 1.27 5.57
N CYS A 86 3.15 2.12 4.78
CA CYS A 86 4.07 1.71 3.74
C CYS A 86 5.37 2.45 3.95
N LEU A 87 6.45 1.71 4.15
CA LEU A 87 7.74 2.31 4.49
C LEU A 87 8.80 1.92 3.49
N ARG A 88 9.63 2.88 3.15
CA ARG A 88 10.87 2.63 2.42
C ARG A 88 11.99 2.74 3.43
N GLU A 89 12.61 1.59 3.73
CA GLU A 89 13.52 1.50 4.84
C GLU A 89 12.78 1.90 6.11
N GLU A 90 13.11 2.99 6.74
CA GLU A 90 12.40 3.41 7.94
C GLU A 90 11.59 4.68 7.72
N THR A 91 11.41 5.05 6.47
CA THR A 91 10.73 6.28 6.14
C THR A 91 9.30 5.97 5.69
N LEU A 92 8.34 6.59 6.34
CA LEU A 92 6.95 6.42 5.97
C LEU A 92 6.70 7.15 4.65
N VAL A 93 6.26 6.42 3.65
CA VAL A 93 5.99 7.01 2.34
C VAL A 93 4.50 7.10 2.05
N CYS A 94 3.70 6.22 2.65
CA CYS A 94 2.27 6.21 2.39
C CYS A 94 1.55 5.56 3.56
N SER A 95 0.35 6.00 3.84
CA SER A 95 -0.46 5.38 4.88
C SER A 95 -1.92 5.60 4.57
N GLY A 96 -2.76 4.80 5.18
CA GLY A 96 -4.18 4.96 4.94
C GLY A 96 -5.00 3.92 5.65
N LEU A 97 -6.28 3.92 5.32
CA LEU A 97 -7.25 3.04 5.92
C LEU A 97 -7.95 2.28 4.81
N LEU A 98 -8.00 0.96 4.97
CA LEU A 98 -8.77 0.09 4.09
C LEU A 98 -10.02 -0.29 4.84
N ALA A 99 -11.17 -0.14 4.20
CA ALA A 99 -12.43 -0.47 4.85
C ALA A 99 -13.17 -1.50 4.02
N PRO A 100 -13.76 -2.49 4.68
CA PRO A 100 -14.62 -3.42 3.95
C PRO A 100 -15.89 -2.70 3.54
N GLN A 101 -16.60 -3.33 2.63
CA GLN A 101 -17.86 -2.79 2.23
C GLN A 101 -18.81 -2.81 3.42
N THR A 102 -19.37 -1.67 3.74
CA THR A 102 -20.34 -1.65 4.82
C THR A 102 -21.68 -2.14 4.34
N PRO A 103 -22.37 -2.85 5.20
CA PRO A 103 -23.72 -3.31 4.89
C PRO A 103 -24.68 -2.16 4.77
#